data_7443ccbd7ec0c45d0b2662acc34d47a4
#
_entry.id   7443ccbd7ec0c45d0b2662acc34d47a4
#
_cell.length_a   1.000
_cell.length_b   1.000
_cell.length_c   1.000
_cell.angle_alpha   90.00
_cell.angle_beta   90.00
_cell.angle_gamma   90.00
#
_symmetry.space_group_name_H-M   'P 1'
#
loop_
_entity.id
_entity.type
_entity.pdbx_description
1 polymer ?
#
loop_
_entity_poly.entity_id
_entity_poly.type
_entity_poly.pdbx_seq_one_letter_code
_entity_poly.pdbx_strand_id
1 'polypeptide(L)'
;MTFRIALTLGVAMACCACHGLRQVDSQRRNLPPKDRIRHVVCLFDSKPWLNLDRAGDRDPEGLWYRVYLKTADDRGVLRDGRFDVEMYRIDRDAQGKETRTLAADWHYPTSAFDVIDRAGVLGQGYVLQFAWRKDTNLPGSEVEIVTVFTDEYGNTARSSTYALRIPKGKT
;
A
#
# COMPACT_ATOMS: atom_id res chain seq x y z
N MET A 1 6.85 -65.25 -34.79
CA MET A 1 6.46 -65.15 -33.38
C MET A 1 6.77 -63.76 -32.87
N THR A 2 5.82 -62.88 -32.86
CA THR A 2 5.95 -61.47 -32.51
C THR A 2 5.10 -61.19 -31.31
N PHE A 3 5.75 -60.93 -30.18
CA PHE A 3 5.10 -60.55 -28.93
C PHE A 3 4.83 -59.04 -28.93
N ARG A 4 3.56 -58.67 -28.86
CA ARG A 4 3.10 -57.30 -28.60
C ARG A 4 2.82 -57.17 -27.10
N ILE A 5 3.62 -56.37 -26.43
CA ILE A 5 3.33 -55.93 -25.05
C ILE A 5 2.65 -54.56 -25.15
N ALA A 6 1.38 -54.53 -24.76
CA ALA A 6 0.62 -53.30 -24.59
C ALA A 6 0.98 -52.65 -23.25
N LEU A 7 1.47 -51.43 -23.31
CA LEU A 7 1.78 -50.60 -22.15
C LEU A 7 0.57 -49.69 -21.85
N THR A 8 -0.24 -50.09 -20.90
CA THR A 8 -1.25 -49.24 -20.28
C THR A 8 -0.66 -48.62 -19.01
N LEU A 9 -0.28 -47.34 -19.08
CA LEU A 9 0.06 -46.50 -17.90
C LEU A 9 -0.85 -45.28 -18.00
N GLY A 10 -1.89 -45.17 -17.29
CA GLY A 10 -2.12 -44.75 -15.95
C GLY A 10 -2.35 -43.27 -15.93
N VAL A 11 -3.59 -42.81 -16.27
CA VAL A 11 -4.10 -41.48 -15.97
C VAL A 11 -4.58 -41.47 -14.52
N ALA A 12 -3.78 -40.99 -13.61
CA ALA A 12 -4.20 -40.73 -12.21
C ALA A 12 -3.30 -39.66 -11.56
N MET A 13 -3.39 -38.42 -12.03
CA MET A 13 -2.82 -37.28 -11.29
C MET A 13 -3.48 -35.98 -11.72
N ALA A 14 -4.71 -35.76 -11.32
CA ALA A 14 -5.35 -34.44 -11.48
C ALA A 14 -6.51 -34.25 -10.48
N CYS A 15 -6.31 -34.50 -9.18
CA CYS A 15 -7.36 -34.20 -8.18
C CYS A 15 -6.86 -33.55 -6.88
N CYS A 16 -5.57 -33.19 -6.74
CA CYS A 16 -5.09 -32.62 -5.46
C CYS A 16 -4.95 -31.08 -5.43
N ALA A 17 -5.21 -30.38 -6.54
CA ALA A 17 -4.99 -28.93 -6.58
C ALA A 17 -6.17 -28.07 -6.05
N CYS A 18 -7.36 -28.66 -5.86
CA CYS A 18 -8.53 -27.86 -5.50
C CYS A 18 -8.83 -27.76 -3.99
N HIS A 19 -8.16 -28.53 -3.14
CA HIS A 19 -8.42 -28.49 -1.70
C HIS A 19 -7.66 -27.39 -0.96
N GLY A 20 -6.50 -26.94 -1.47
CA GLY A 20 -5.70 -25.89 -0.81
C GLY A 20 -6.35 -24.50 -0.84
N LEU A 21 -7.03 -24.16 -1.92
CA LEU A 21 -7.64 -22.83 -2.09
C LEU A 21 -8.89 -22.61 -1.22
N ARG A 22 -9.65 -23.65 -0.92
CA ARG A 22 -10.83 -23.54 -0.05
C ARG A 22 -10.48 -23.38 1.43
N GLN A 23 -9.36 -23.93 1.87
CA GLN A 23 -8.94 -23.84 3.28
C GLN A 23 -8.38 -22.47 3.62
N VAL A 24 -7.70 -21.81 2.66
CA VAL A 24 -7.22 -20.42 2.81
C VAL A 24 -8.39 -19.43 2.90
N ASP A 25 -9.47 -19.64 2.14
CA ASP A 25 -10.63 -18.74 2.18
C ASP A 25 -11.44 -18.85 3.47
N SER A 26 -11.46 -20.02 4.13
CA SER A 26 -12.14 -20.17 5.42
C SER A 26 -11.35 -19.59 6.59
N GLN A 27 -9.99 -19.63 6.53
CA GLN A 27 -9.14 -18.97 7.51
C GLN A 27 -9.18 -17.44 7.38
N ARG A 28 -9.31 -16.89 6.17
CA ARG A 28 -9.47 -15.44 5.94
C ARG A 28 -10.65 -14.82 6.68
N ARG A 29 -11.70 -15.60 6.97
CA ARG A 29 -12.93 -15.10 7.63
C ARG A 29 -12.89 -15.12 9.15
N ASN A 30 -11.90 -15.75 9.78
CA ASN A 30 -11.92 -16.11 11.20
C ASN A 30 -10.89 -15.41 12.08
N LEU A 31 -10.29 -14.29 11.66
CA LEU A 31 -9.54 -13.49 12.62
C LEU A 31 -10.49 -12.93 13.69
N PRO A 32 -10.14 -13.08 14.97
CA PRO A 32 -10.90 -12.45 16.04
C PRO A 32 -11.09 -10.96 15.74
N PRO A 33 -12.28 -10.39 15.94
CA PRO A 33 -12.54 -8.97 15.62
C PRO A 33 -11.58 -7.99 16.28
N LYS A 34 -11.01 -8.37 17.44
CA LYS A 34 -10.01 -7.57 18.17
C LYS A 34 -8.68 -7.46 17.43
N ASP A 35 -8.31 -8.45 16.62
CA ASP A 35 -7.01 -8.53 15.93
C ASP A 35 -7.05 -7.95 14.52
N ARG A 36 -8.23 -7.55 14.05
CA ARG A 36 -8.38 -6.90 12.74
C ARG A 36 -7.87 -5.46 12.79
N ILE A 37 -7.18 -5.05 11.74
CA ILE A 37 -6.85 -3.65 11.57
C ILE A 37 -8.13 -2.87 11.31
N ARG A 38 -8.39 -1.85 12.12
CA ARG A 38 -9.57 -0.99 12.01
C ARG A 38 -9.25 0.34 11.37
N HIS A 39 -8.05 0.85 11.65
CA HIS A 39 -7.65 2.17 11.19
C HIS A 39 -6.22 2.14 10.63
N VAL A 40 -6.03 2.87 9.56
CA VAL A 40 -4.72 3.22 9.02
C VAL A 40 -4.49 4.69 9.36
N VAL A 41 -3.52 4.96 10.21
CA VAL A 41 -3.17 6.33 10.63
C VAL A 41 -1.89 6.72 9.93
N CYS A 42 -1.95 7.74 9.07
CA CYS A 42 -0.80 8.29 8.38
C CYS A 42 -0.33 9.56 9.09
N LEU A 43 0.97 9.68 9.33
CA LEU A 43 1.59 10.87 9.91
C LEU A 43 2.62 11.42 8.92
N PHE A 44 2.34 12.60 8.43
CA PHE A 44 3.22 13.36 7.56
C PHE A 44 4.03 14.35 8.39
N ASP A 45 5.34 14.38 8.16
CA ASP A 45 6.17 15.44 8.73
C ASP A 45 5.92 16.78 8.01
N SER A 46 6.43 17.87 8.55
CA SER A 46 6.29 19.19 7.93
C SER A 46 6.92 19.30 6.54
N LYS A 47 7.85 18.40 6.22
CA LYS A 47 8.54 18.31 4.92
C LYS A 47 8.62 16.84 4.50
N PRO A 48 7.50 16.24 4.04
CA PRO A 48 7.45 14.83 3.69
C PRO A 48 8.02 14.53 2.29
N TRP A 49 8.59 15.54 1.64
CA TRP A 49 9.03 15.49 0.24
C TRP A 49 10.44 14.94 0.13
N LEU A 50 10.64 14.08 -0.86
CA LEU A 50 11.94 13.52 -1.22
C LEU A 50 12.43 14.16 -2.50
N ASN A 51 13.69 14.57 -2.50
CA ASN A 51 14.44 14.91 -3.69
C ASN A 51 15.40 13.73 -3.93
N LEU A 52 15.18 12.99 -4.99
CA LEU A 52 15.88 11.75 -5.29
C LEU A 52 16.95 11.94 -6.36
N ASP A 53 16.88 13.02 -7.13
CA ASP A 53 17.90 13.32 -8.10
C ASP A 53 19.03 14.15 -7.50
N ARG A 54 20.23 13.96 -8.08
CA ARG A 54 21.42 14.73 -7.75
C ARG A 54 21.62 15.93 -8.70
N ALA A 55 20.69 16.14 -9.63
CA ALA A 55 20.85 17.07 -10.73
C ALA A 55 20.64 18.53 -10.35
N GLY A 56 20.28 18.82 -9.10
CA GLY A 56 20.21 20.20 -8.59
C GLY A 56 18.91 20.92 -8.92
N ASP A 57 17.96 20.30 -9.64
CA ASP A 57 16.61 20.79 -9.60
C ASP A 57 16.05 20.52 -8.19
N ARG A 58 15.29 21.42 -7.65
CA ARG A 58 14.80 21.33 -6.27
C ARG A 58 13.35 20.84 -6.21
N ASP A 59 12.86 20.31 -7.31
CA ASP A 59 11.51 19.77 -7.39
C ASP A 59 11.45 18.43 -6.69
N PRO A 60 10.48 18.20 -5.83
CA PRO A 60 10.29 16.89 -5.20
C PRO A 60 9.94 15.82 -6.23
N GLU A 61 10.53 14.65 -6.05
CA GLU A 61 10.31 13.47 -6.89
C GLU A 61 9.68 12.31 -6.11
N GLY A 62 9.42 12.52 -4.83
CA GLY A 62 8.84 11.52 -3.98
C GLY A 62 8.31 12.10 -2.68
N LEU A 63 7.71 11.23 -1.90
CA LEU A 63 7.26 11.55 -0.55
C LEU A 63 7.53 10.39 0.41
N TRP A 64 7.59 10.72 1.69
CA TRP A 64 7.66 9.76 2.76
C TRP A 64 6.73 10.13 3.91
N TYR A 65 6.23 9.14 4.65
CA TYR A 65 5.41 9.33 5.83
C TYR A 65 5.37 8.05 6.67
N ARG A 66 4.90 8.18 7.89
CA ARG A 66 4.76 7.06 8.82
C ARG A 66 3.33 6.55 8.82
N VAL A 67 3.18 5.23 8.85
CA VAL A 67 1.88 4.56 8.90
C VAL A 67 1.80 3.67 10.12
N TYR A 68 0.70 3.77 10.84
CA TYR A 68 0.38 2.94 12.00
C TYR A 68 -0.92 2.19 11.72
N LEU A 69 -0.84 0.86 11.80
CA LEU A 69 -2.00 -0.02 11.67
C LEU A 69 -2.59 -0.24 13.05
N LYS A 70 -3.81 0.22 13.28
CA LYS A 70 -4.44 0.16 14.59
C LYS A 70 -5.54 -0.89 14.65
N THR A 71 -5.51 -1.69 15.71
CA THR A 71 -6.57 -2.63 16.10
C THR A 71 -7.59 -1.95 17.02
N ALA A 72 -8.43 -2.75 17.68
CA ALA A 72 -9.38 -2.26 18.67
C ALA A 72 -8.72 -1.58 19.87
N ASP A 73 -7.47 -1.94 20.20
CA ASP A 73 -6.72 -1.42 21.35
C ASP A 73 -6.05 -0.06 21.06
N ASP A 74 -6.30 0.52 19.91
CA ASP A 74 -5.80 1.84 19.44
C ASP A 74 -4.27 2.01 19.45
N ARG A 75 -3.51 0.91 19.53
CA ARG A 75 -2.06 0.90 19.40
C ARG A 75 -1.66 0.41 18.02
N GLY A 76 -0.59 1.00 17.48
CA GLY A 76 0.02 0.56 16.24
C GLY A 76 0.64 -0.83 16.39
N VAL A 77 0.38 -1.70 15.43
CA VAL A 77 0.90 -3.06 15.36
C VAL A 77 1.53 -3.30 14.00
N LEU A 78 2.48 -4.25 13.96
CA LEU A 78 2.99 -4.76 12.69
C LEU A 78 2.09 -5.90 12.23
N ARG A 79 1.81 -5.93 10.93
CA ARG A 79 1.00 -6.96 10.30
C ARG A 79 1.49 -7.21 8.88
N ASP A 80 1.62 -8.48 8.51
CA ASP A 80 1.90 -8.85 7.13
C ASP A 80 0.70 -8.54 6.23
N GLY A 81 1.01 -8.07 5.03
CA GLY A 81 -0.01 -7.66 4.08
C GLY A 81 0.55 -6.76 2.98
N ARG A 82 -0.30 -5.90 2.45
CA ARG A 82 0.04 -4.98 1.37
C ARG A 82 -0.51 -3.59 1.67
N PHE A 83 0.27 -2.58 1.34
CA PHE A 83 -0.19 -1.21 1.21
C PHE A 83 -0.49 -0.89 -0.26
N ASP A 84 -1.68 -0.37 -0.49
CA ASP A 84 -2.10 0.25 -1.73
C ASP A 84 -2.25 1.75 -1.44
N VAL A 85 -1.44 2.57 -2.12
CA VAL A 85 -1.41 4.02 -1.91
C VAL A 85 -1.79 4.71 -3.20
N GLU A 86 -2.75 5.61 -3.12
CA GLU A 86 -3.23 6.41 -4.23
C GLU A 86 -2.96 7.89 -3.96
N MET A 87 -2.39 8.58 -4.94
CA MET A 87 -2.20 10.02 -4.92
C MET A 87 -3.01 10.66 -6.04
N TYR A 88 -3.88 11.58 -5.68
CA TYR A 88 -4.72 12.31 -6.62
C TYR A 88 -4.31 13.76 -6.68
N ARG A 89 -4.18 14.31 -7.88
CA ARG A 89 -4.04 15.74 -8.09
C ARG A 89 -5.42 16.39 -8.01
N ILE A 90 -5.48 17.53 -7.32
CA ILE A 90 -6.68 18.33 -7.17
C ILE A 90 -6.51 19.59 -8.02
N ASP A 91 -7.34 19.72 -9.04
CA ASP A 91 -7.40 20.90 -9.88
C ASP A 91 -8.71 21.66 -9.57
N ARG A 92 -8.64 22.99 -9.47
CA ARG A 92 -9.81 23.85 -9.28
C ARG A 92 -9.99 24.75 -10.50
N ASP A 93 -11.19 24.74 -11.06
CA ASP A 93 -11.54 25.67 -12.15
C ASP A 93 -11.80 27.10 -11.61
N ALA A 94 -12.05 28.03 -12.54
CA ALA A 94 -12.31 29.43 -12.19
C ALA A 94 -13.59 29.63 -11.36
N GLN A 95 -14.48 28.65 -11.33
CA GLN A 95 -15.72 28.63 -10.56
C GLN A 95 -15.54 27.95 -9.20
N GLY A 96 -14.32 27.46 -8.90
CA GLY A 96 -14.01 26.75 -7.66
C GLY A 96 -14.43 25.27 -7.64
N LYS A 97 -14.87 24.72 -8.76
CA LYS A 97 -15.20 23.29 -8.86
C LYS A 97 -13.92 22.46 -8.85
N GLU A 98 -13.87 21.50 -7.97
CA GLU A 98 -12.74 20.58 -7.84
C GLU A 98 -12.86 19.41 -8.82
N THR A 99 -11.73 19.07 -9.44
CA THR A 99 -11.55 17.85 -10.23
C THR A 99 -10.42 17.04 -9.62
N ARG A 100 -10.67 15.77 -9.37
CA ARG A 100 -9.73 14.82 -8.77
C ARG A 100 -9.24 13.86 -9.84
N THR A 101 -7.93 13.84 -10.08
CA THR A 101 -7.30 13.00 -11.10
C THR A 101 -6.22 12.13 -10.45
N LEU A 102 -6.26 10.82 -10.69
CA LEU A 102 -5.21 9.91 -10.21
C LEU A 102 -3.87 10.32 -10.86
N ALA A 103 -2.91 10.68 -10.03
CA ALA A 103 -1.59 11.13 -10.44
C ALA A 103 -0.53 10.03 -10.30
N ALA A 104 -0.65 9.21 -9.26
CA ALA A 104 0.22 8.05 -9.04
C ALA A 104 -0.48 7.04 -8.13
N ASP A 105 -0.08 5.78 -8.25
CA ASP A 105 -0.49 4.68 -7.39
C ASP A 105 0.69 3.74 -7.13
N TRP A 106 0.69 3.12 -5.96
CA TRP A 106 1.74 2.20 -5.52
C TRP A 106 1.13 1.02 -4.77
N HIS A 107 1.68 -0.18 -5.04
CA HIS A 107 1.22 -1.44 -4.47
C HIS A 107 2.42 -2.24 -3.99
N TYR A 108 2.67 -2.25 -2.68
CA TYR A 108 3.83 -2.91 -2.11
C TYR A 108 3.46 -3.79 -0.91
N PRO A 109 4.12 -4.96 -0.76
CA PRO A 109 4.00 -5.73 0.47
C PRO A 109 4.60 -4.95 1.64
N THR A 110 4.10 -5.19 2.85
CA THR A 110 4.62 -4.55 4.07
C THR A 110 6.11 -4.79 4.29
N SER A 111 6.63 -5.93 3.83
CA SER A 111 8.07 -6.29 3.89
C SER A 111 8.98 -5.39 3.05
N ALA A 112 8.42 -4.55 2.16
CA ALA A 112 9.19 -3.59 1.36
C ALA A 112 9.55 -2.32 2.14
N PHE A 113 9.04 -2.13 3.37
CA PHE A 113 9.16 -0.90 4.12
C PHE A 113 9.92 -1.08 5.43
N ASP A 114 10.61 -0.02 5.86
CA ASP A 114 11.26 0.04 7.15
C ASP A 114 10.22 0.04 8.28
N VAL A 115 10.55 -0.68 9.34
CA VAL A 115 9.70 -0.83 10.52
C VAL A 115 10.07 0.17 11.60
N ILE A 116 9.08 0.80 12.19
CA ILE A 116 9.20 1.58 13.42
C ILE A 116 8.99 0.61 14.59
N ASP A 117 10.08 0.10 15.14
CA ASP A 117 10.04 -0.93 16.19
C ASP A 117 9.89 -0.35 17.60
N ARG A 118 10.21 0.92 17.80
CA ARG A 118 10.11 1.55 19.13
C ARG A 118 8.65 1.80 19.48
N ALA A 119 8.18 1.09 20.49
CA ALA A 119 6.86 1.26 21.09
C ALA A 119 6.75 2.62 21.81
N GLY A 120 6.67 3.71 21.06
CA GLY A 120 6.23 5.00 21.56
C GLY A 120 4.74 4.99 21.87
N VAL A 121 4.17 6.16 22.13
CA VAL A 121 2.73 6.35 22.42
C VAL A 121 1.85 5.76 21.30
N LEU A 122 2.32 5.81 20.05
CA LEU A 122 1.58 5.32 18.89
C LEU A 122 1.77 3.82 18.61
N GLY A 123 2.71 3.14 19.28
CA GLY A 123 3.03 1.73 19.03
C GLY A 123 4.00 1.55 17.86
N GLN A 124 3.96 0.35 17.24
CA GLN A 124 4.77 0.00 16.08
C GLN A 124 4.12 0.47 14.78
N GLY A 125 4.93 0.66 13.73
CA GLY A 125 4.45 1.15 12.44
C GLY A 125 5.46 0.93 11.32
N TYR A 126 5.22 1.60 10.20
CA TYR A 126 6.04 1.53 8.99
C TYR A 126 6.44 2.93 8.52
N VAL A 127 7.58 3.03 7.85
CA VAL A 127 7.98 4.22 7.09
C VAL A 127 7.77 3.91 5.61
N LEU A 128 6.80 4.57 5.00
CA LEU A 128 6.52 4.43 3.58
C LEU A 128 7.28 5.51 2.82
N GLN A 129 7.95 5.10 1.74
CA GLN A 129 8.68 6.00 0.84
C GLN A 129 8.32 5.65 -0.60
N PHE A 130 7.93 6.67 -1.37
CA PHE A 130 7.50 6.51 -2.76
C PHE A 130 8.12 7.56 -3.65
N ALA A 131 8.47 7.14 -4.86
CA ALA A 131 8.84 8.05 -5.94
C ALA A 131 7.71 8.08 -6.97
N TRP A 132 7.52 9.21 -7.62
CA TRP A 132 6.67 9.32 -8.81
C TRP A 132 7.50 9.61 -10.05
N ARG A 133 6.90 9.46 -11.21
CA ARG A 133 7.57 9.70 -12.47
C ARG A 133 7.72 11.20 -12.73
N LYS A 134 8.82 11.61 -13.32
CA LYS A 134 9.10 13.04 -13.64
C LYS A 134 8.05 13.66 -14.59
N ASP A 135 7.43 12.85 -15.45
CA ASP A 135 6.43 13.30 -16.41
C ASP A 135 5.06 13.62 -15.78
N THR A 136 4.88 13.39 -14.48
CA THR A 136 3.60 13.69 -13.79
C THR A 136 3.35 15.17 -13.53
N ASN A 137 4.37 16.04 -13.67
CA ASN A 137 4.30 17.50 -13.50
C ASN A 137 3.53 17.94 -12.24
N LEU A 138 3.95 17.43 -11.09
CA LEU A 138 3.29 17.65 -9.80
C LEU A 138 3.78 18.88 -9.00
N PRO A 139 4.98 19.46 -9.23
CA PRO A 139 5.46 20.59 -8.42
C PRO A 139 4.46 21.76 -8.38
N GLY A 140 4.13 22.20 -7.17
CA GLY A 140 3.16 23.27 -6.93
C GLY A 140 1.70 22.82 -6.90
N SER A 141 1.41 21.56 -7.20
CA SER A 141 0.05 21.00 -7.15
C SER A 141 -0.41 20.72 -5.73
N GLU A 142 -1.71 20.77 -5.54
CA GLU A 142 -2.38 20.21 -4.38
C GLU A 142 -2.68 18.74 -4.66
N VAL A 143 -2.39 17.86 -3.71
CA VAL A 143 -2.60 16.43 -3.85
C VAL A 143 -3.32 15.86 -2.63
N GLU A 144 -4.11 14.83 -2.87
CA GLU A 144 -4.72 14.01 -1.83
C GLU A 144 -4.08 12.62 -1.84
N ILE A 145 -3.78 12.12 -0.65
CA ILE A 145 -3.19 10.81 -0.46
C ILE A 145 -4.13 9.95 0.35
N VAL A 146 -4.33 8.74 -0.13
CA VAL A 146 -5.12 7.70 0.52
C VAL A 146 -4.29 6.44 0.61
N THR A 147 -4.22 5.85 1.80
CA THR A 147 -3.52 4.60 2.06
C THR A 147 -4.52 3.53 2.44
N VAL A 148 -4.50 2.42 1.74
CA VAL A 148 -5.29 1.22 2.06
C VAL A 148 -4.32 0.12 2.46
N PHE A 149 -4.61 -0.55 3.54
CA PHE A 149 -3.92 -1.75 3.96
C PHE A 149 -4.81 -2.97 3.76
N THR A 150 -4.26 -4.02 3.20
CA THR A 150 -4.92 -5.34 3.07
C THR A 150 -4.04 -6.37 3.76
N ASP A 151 -4.55 -7.05 4.80
CA ASP A 151 -3.81 -8.10 5.48
C ASP A 151 -3.78 -9.41 4.68
N GLU A 152 -2.97 -10.37 5.13
CA GLU A 152 -2.87 -11.72 4.53
C GLU A 152 -4.19 -12.49 4.51
N TYR A 153 -5.15 -12.10 5.36
CA TYR A 153 -6.49 -12.70 5.43
C TYR A 153 -7.50 -12.01 4.51
N GLY A 154 -7.09 -10.93 3.82
CA GLY A 154 -7.93 -10.15 2.91
C GLY A 154 -8.82 -9.12 3.61
N ASN A 155 -8.62 -8.85 4.92
CA ASN A 155 -9.27 -7.73 5.58
C ASN A 155 -8.62 -6.43 5.14
N THR A 156 -9.43 -5.41 4.88
CA THR A 156 -8.96 -4.09 4.43
C THR A 156 -9.26 -3.02 5.47
N ALA A 157 -8.34 -2.08 5.59
CA ALA A 157 -8.55 -0.84 6.33
C ALA A 157 -8.02 0.34 5.51
N ARG A 158 -8.64 1.50 5.66
CA ARG A 158 -8.31 2.69 4.87
C ARG A 158 -7.99 3.86 5.78
N SER A 159 -7.05 4.70 5.37
CA SER A 159 -6.78 5.97 6.03
C SER A 159 -7.85 7.02 5.72
N SER A 160 -7.89 8.10 6.50
CA SER A 160 -8.48 9.35 6.04
C SER A 160 -7.74 9.85 4.80
N THR A 161 -8.38 10.71 4.03
CA THR A 161 -7.74 11.44 2.93
C THR A 161 -6.89 12.56 3.52
N TYR A 162 -5.63 12.66 3.08
CA TYR A 162 -4.70 13.71 3.49
C TYR A 162 -4.39 14.63 2.33
N ALA A 163 -4.76 15.90 2.49
CA ALA A 163 -4.45 16.95 1.52
C ALA A 163 -3.06 17.55 1.80
N LEU A 164 -2.21 17.60 0.80
CA LEU A 164 -0.86 18.13 0.86
C LEU A 164 -0.60 19.04 -0.33
N ARG A 165 0.30 20.01 -0.18
CA ARG A 165 0.76 20.84 -1.29
C ARG A 165 2.21 20.52 -1.60
N ILE A 166 2.48 20.09 -2.83
CA ILE A 166 3.84 19.83 -3.31
C ILE A 166 4.53 21.17 -3.52
N PRO A 167 5.69 21.43 -2.90
CA PRO A 167 6.40 22.70 -3.12
C PRO A 167 6.89 22.78 -4.56
N LYS A 168 6.99 24.02 -5.07
CA LYS A 168 7.76 24.30 -6.29
C LYS A 168 9.22 24.42 -5.91
N GLY A 169 10.09 23.80 -6.68
CA GLY A 169 11.51 24.07 -6.60
C GLY A 169 11.77 25.58 -6.75
N LYS A 170 12.77 26.08 -6.07
CA LYS A 170 13.22 27.46 -6.33
C LYS A 170 14.07 27.42 -7.62
N THR A 171 13.56 28.04 -8.66
CA THR A 171 14.36 28.41 -9.84
C THR A 171 15.55 29.25 -9.44
#